data_dad6f8ffadb54b5db3c43595c53a9493
#
_entry.id   dad6f8ffadb54b5db3c43595c53a9493
#
_cell.length_a   1.000
_cell.length_b   1.000
_cell.length_c   1.000
_cell.angle_alpha   90.00
_cell.angle_beta   90.00
_cell.angle_gamma   90.00
#
_symmetry.space_group_name_H-M   'P 1'
#
loop_
_entity.id
_entity.type
_entity.pdbx_description
1 polymer ?
#
loop_
_entity_poly.entity_id
_entity_poly.type
_entity_poly.pdbx_seq_one_letter_code
_entity_poly.pdbx_strand_id
1 'polypeptide(L)'
;MPHQETVVKWLDKNRGLIAVHQTGAGKTLTAVTASQCFLDKYPDRYVVVVAPVTLLPNFQKEMKTYGINPKDKRYLFFSYEKFYNLKDHHKVCSNNMLIVDEAHELRSDIFAAKQRKEKEKERQREKIRGIEIEYQEELGPEFYNRAHKIIDCTKQAERVLLMTATPFVNTTYDVANLLAMVKAEDPIDPKQWYVSSRRFENILHYYDVPKNKANQYPDVHIKQEFIEMDDTFYSQYRQIEEDLEFDLPNVELTNSDAFIIRLRQALLRIPDSGKINYTIDHIKNTLKRKPNARMVVYSNFIESGVINIGILLEKYEISYGLISGNVPEKQRQIIINEYNAGKLSVLLISKAAQRGIDLKETTSMIVLDVPWNPASLEQAIGRVARYQSHNRLPEKEQKVDIYILYSIFPGTSHIKRYVRLSSREGSWWEPQHPSADMMMKWYIDSKVENSKKFTVFMKSVSI
;
A
#
# COMPACT_ATOMS: atom_id res chain seq x y z
N MET A 1 -15.62 -21.15 -3.27
CA MET A 1 -15.55 -20.71 -4.68
C MET A 1 -14.38 -21.42 -5.36
N PRO A 2 -14.42 -21.69 -6.69
CA PRO A 2 -13.41 -22.53 -7.35
C PRO A 2 -11.94 -22.12 -7.07
N HIS A 3 -11.63 -20.83 -7.15
CA HIS A 3 -10.27 -20.33 -6.88
C HIS A 3 -9.79 -20.60 -5.44
N GLN A 4 -10.71 -20.54 -4.48
CA GLN A 4 -10.40 -20.85 -3.07
C GLN A 4 -10.15 -22.35 -2.89
N GLU A 5 -10.97 -23.18 -3.52
CA GLU A 5 -10.80 -24.63 -3.50
C GLU A 5 -9.49 -25.08 -4.15
N THR A 6 -9.07 -24.41 -5.25
CA THR A 6 -7.78 -24.66 -5.88
C THR A 6 -6.63 -24.46 -4.90
N VAL A 7 -6.62 -23.33 -4.16
CA VAL A 7 -5.60 -23.04 -3.15
C VAL A 7 -5.58 -24.10 -2.04
N VAL A 8 -6.76 -24.46 -1.52
CA VAL A 8 -6.89 -25.46 -0.43
C VAL A 8 -6.42 -26.83 -0.89
N LYS A 9 -6.88 -27.31 -2.05
CA LYS A 9 -6.48 -28.60 -2.64
C LYS A 9 -5.00 -28.65 -2.96
N TRP A 10 -4.42 -27.51 -3.36
CA TRP A 10 -2.99 -27.42 -3.62
C TRP A 10 -2.17 -27.57 -2.33
N LEU A 11 -2.54 -26.82 -1.28
CA LEU A 11 -1.85 -26.84 0.00
C LEU A 11 -1.98 -28.18 0.75
N ASP A 12 -3.01 -28.96 0.48
CA ASP A 12 -3.11 -30.30 1.05
C ASP A 12 -1.97 -31.23 0.57
N LYS A 13 -1.54 -31.05 -0.68
CA LYS A 13 -0.53 -31.89 -1.33
C LYS A 13 0.87 -31.27 -1.36
N ASN A 14 0.95 -29.94 -1.38
CA ASN A 14 2.18 -29.21 -1.60
C ASN A 14 2.53 -28.35 -0.39
N ARG A 15 3.82 -28.06 -0.22
CA ARG A 15 4.36 -27.36 0.93
C ARG A 15 3.91 -25.92 1.04
N GLY A 16 3.88 -25.18 -0.06
CA GLY A 16 3.61 -23.74 0.02
C GLY A 16 3.03 -23.13 -1.24
N LEU A 17 2.38 -21.98 -1.07
CA LEU A 17 1.76 -21.22 -2.14
C LEU A 17 1.75 -19.73 -1.85
N ILE A 18 1.92 -18.92 -2.90
CA ILE A 18 1.63 -17.49 -2.90
C ILE A 18 0.23 -17.31 -3.52
N ALA A 19 -0.75 -16.91 -2.72
CA ALA A 19 -2.08 -16.56 -3.22
C ALA A 19 -2.15 -15.06 -3.53
N VAL A 20 -2.05 -14.71 -4.80
CA VAL A 20 -2.20 -13.36 -5.32
C VAL A 20 -3.64 -13.15 -5.73
N HIS A 21 -4.45 -12.71 -4.80
CA HIS A 21 -5.88 -12.52 -5.01
C HIS A 21 -6.25 -11.05 -4.86
N GLN A 22 -7.01 -10.54 -5.80
CA GLN A 22 -7.53 -9.17 -5.76
C GLN A 22 -8.27 -8.88 -4.43
N THR A 23 -8.28 -7.62 -4.02
CA THR A 23 -9.04 -7.18 -2.84
C THR A 23 -10.51 -7.57 -3.00
N GLY A 24 -11.10 -8.17 -1.95
CA GLY A 24 -12.49 -8.66 -1.99
C GLY A 24 -12.67 -10.07 -2.57
N ALA A 25 -11.63 -10.72 -3.08
CA ALA A 25 -11.68 -12.10 -3.59
C ALA A 25 -11.83 -13.18 -2.50
N GLY A 26 -11.95 -12.80 -1.23
CA GLY A 26 -12.12 -13.73 -0.10
C GLY A 26 -10.82 -14.39 0.36
N LYS A 27 -9.68 -13.68 0.31
CA LYS A 27 -8.37 -14.17 0.80
C LYS A 27 -8.45 -14.75 2.22
N THR A 28 -9.06 -14.02 3.15
CA THR A 28 -9.19 -14.46 4.54
C THR A 28 -9.97 -15.76 4.65
N LEU A 29 -11.07 -15.90 3.91
CA LEU A 29 -11.82 -17.15 3.87
C LEU A 29 -10.99 -18.31 3.32
N THR A 30 -10.21 -18.07 2.27
CA THR A 30 -9.28 -19.08 1.72
C THR A 30 -8.30 -19.57 2.80
N ALA A 31 -7.72 -18.63 3.57
CA ALA A 31 -6.81 -18.95 4.65
C ALA A 31 -7.47 -19.72 5.79
N VAL A 32 -8.66 -19.31 6.20
CA VAL A 32 -9.45 -19.99 7.24
C VAL A 32 -9.80 -21.42 6.82
N THR A 33 -10.22 -21.61 5.56
CA THR A 33 -10.54 -22.95 5.05
C THR A 33 -9.29 -23.83 4.97
N ALA A 34 -8.19 -23.31 4.43
CA ALA A 34 -6.93 -24.04 4.33
C ALA A 34 -6.37 -24.44 5.71
N SER A 35 -6.48 -23.53 6.69
CA SER A 35 -6.02 -23.79 8.05
C SER A 35 -6.87 -24.87 8.74
N GLN A 36 -8.17 -24.89 8.50
CA GLN A 36 -9.03 -25.92 9.07
C GLN A 36 -8.73 -27.30 8.47
N CYS A 37 -8.61 -27.40 7.15
CA CYS A 37 -8.20 -28.64 6.50
C CYS A 37 -6.83 -29.15 7.00
N PHE A 38 -5.90 -28.24 7.30
CA PHE A 38 -4.62 -28.61 7.90
C PHE A 38 -4.80 -29.19 9.31
N LEU A 39 -5.60 -28.54 10.17
CA LEU A 39 -5.85 -29.00 11.54
C LEU A 39 -6.67 -30.29 11.61
N ASP A 40 -7.52 -30.55 10.64
CA ASP A 40 -8.27 -31.81 10.52
C ASP A 40 -7.33 -32.98 10.18
N LYS A 41 -6.31 -32.69 9.35
CA LYS A 41 -5.28 -33.68 9.00
C LYS A 41 -4.21 -33.87 10.08
N TYR A 42 -3.91 -32.80 10.82
CA TYR A 42 -2.89 -32.76 11.86
C TYR A 42 -3.45 -32.14 13.16
N PRO A 43 -4.24 -32.89 13.95
CA PRO A 43 -4.98 -32.35 15.11
C PRO A 43 -4.10 -31.77 16.23
N ASP A 44 -2.88 -32.26 16.37
CA ASP A 44 -1.92 -31.86 17.42
C ASP A 44 -1.02 -30.69 17.00
N ARG A 45 -1.24 -30.12 15.81
CA ARG A 45 -0.41 -29.03 15.29
C ARG A 45 -1.10 -27.68 15.44
N TYR A 46 -0.36 -26.64 15.10
CA TYR A 46 -0.80 -25.24 15.21
C TYR A 46 -0.87 -24.56 13.86
N VAL A 47 -1.69 -23.53 13.79
CA VAL A 47 -1.74 -22.56 12.70
C VAL A 47 -1.20 -21.23 13.21
N VAL A 48 -0.10 -20.79 12.64
CA VAL A 48 0.54 -19.52 12.97
C VAL A 48 0.10 -18.48 11.95
N VAL A 49 -0.63 -17.46 12.40
CA VAL A 49 -1.12 -16.39 11.55
C VAL A 49 -0.34 -15.12 11.83
N VAL A 50 0.39 -14.63 10.83
CA VAL A 50 1.13 -13.36 10.88
C VAL A 50 0.47 -12.35 9.94
N ALA A 51 0.02 -11.22 10.48
CA ALA A 51 -0.71 -10.20 9.73
C ALA A 51 -0.52 -8.81 10.33
N PRO A 52 -0.83 -7.72 9.62
CA PRO A 52 -0.98 -6.40 10.22
C PRO A 52 -1.95 -6.43 11.40
N VAL A 53 -1.64 -5.67 12.46
CA VAL A 53 -2.46 -5.62 13.71
C VAL A 53 -3.94 -5.41 13.42
N THR A 54 -4.25 -4.53 12.48
CA THR A 54 -5.62 -4.15 12.11
C THR A 54 -6.39 -5.25 11.37
N LEU A 55 -5.70 -6.26 10.83
CA LEU A 55 -6.33 -7.36 10.09
C LEU A 55 -6.59 -8.60 10.94
N LEU A 56 -5.91 -8.76 12.07
CA LEU A 56 -6.12 -9.90 12.97
C LEU A 56 -7.56 -10.02 13.49
N PRO A 57 -8.24 -8.93 13.92
CA PRO A 57 -9.66 -9.00 14.31
C PRO A 57 -10.57 -9.43 13.16
N ASN A 58 -10.25 -9.01 11.92
CA ASN A 58 -11.02 -9.42 10.75
C ASN A 58 -10.87 -10.93 10.46
N PHE A 59 -9.68 -11.48 10.63
CA PHE A 59 -9.44 -12.91 10.50
C PHE A 59 -10.27 -13.70 11.51
N GLN A 60 -10.27 -13.27 12.77
CA GLN A 60 -11.06 -13.89 13.84
C GLN A 60 -12.57 -13.76 13.61
N LYS A 61 -13.02 -12.64 13.05
CA LYS A 61 -14.42 -12.44 12.67
C LYS A 61 -14.85 -13.40 11.57
N GLU A 62 -14.00 -13.58 10.55
CA GLU A 62 -14.25 -14.55 9.48
C GLU A 62 -14.32 -15.99 10.05
N MET A 63 -13.39 -16.40 10.91
CA MET A 63 -13.47 -17.70 11.59
C MET A 63 -14.83 -17.90 12.24
N LYS A 64 -15.31 -16.92 13.02
CA LYS A 64 -16.62 -16.97 13.69
C LYS A 64 -17.76 -17.09 12.69
N THR A 65 -17.71 -16.36 11.57
CA THR A 65 -18.74 -16.38 10.52
C THR A 65 -18.89 -17.79 9.92
N TYR A 66 -17.80 -18.53 9.84
CA TYR A 66 -17.78 -19.91 9.31
C TYR A 66 -17.83 -21.00 10.40
N GLY A 67 -18.25 -20.64 11.62
CA GLY A 67 -18.47 -21.60 12.71
C GLY A 67 -17.20 -22.11 13.40
N ILE A 68 -16.04 -21.49 13.11
CA ILE A 68 -14.77 -21.86 13.73
C ILE A 68 -14.56 -20.99 14.97
N ASN A 69 -14.17 -21.62 16.09
CA ASN A 69 -13.93 -20.90 17.34
C ASN A 69 -12.66 -20.03 17.24
N PRO A 70 -12.76 -18.68 17.29
CA PRO A 70 -11.59 -17.80 17.23
C PRO A 70 -10.64 -17.92 18.43
N LYS A 71 -11.10 -18.59 19.50
CA LYS A 71 -10.32 -18.86 20.72
C LYS A 71 -9.74 -20.27 20.74
N ASP A 72 -9.81 -21.01 19.66
CA ASP A 72 -9.15 -22.32 19.55
C ASP A 72 -7.63 -22.13 19.77
N LYS A 73 -7.11 -22.83 20.78
CA LYS A 73 -5.72 -22.72 21.23
C LYS A 73 -4.71 -23.16 20.16
N ARG A 74 -5.16 -23.85 19.12
CA ARG A 74 -4.35 -24.25 17.98
C ARG A 74 -4.05 -23.08 17.00
N TYR A 75 -4.74 -21.95 17.13
CA TYR A 75 -4.47 -20.75 16.35
C TYR A 75 -3.62 -19.78 17.15
N LEU A 76 -2.45 -19.42 16.62
CA LEU A 76 -1.50 -18.47 17.20
C LEU A 76 -1.46 -17.21 16.33
N PHE A 77 -1.95 -16.10 16.86
CA PHE A 77 -2.06 -14.84 16.12
C PHE A 77 -0.96 -13.86 16.51
N PHE A 78 -0.21 -13.40 15.53
CA PHE A 78 0.86 -12.44 15.71
C PHE A 78 0.73 -11.26 14.75
N SER A 79 0.96 -10.05 15.25
CA SER A 79 1.34 -8.97 14.36
C SER A 79 2.77 -9.16 13.87
N TYR A 80 3.15 -8.56 12.74
CA TYR A 80 4.53 -8.58 12.25
C TYR A 80 5.53 -8.20 13.33
N GLU A 81 5.21 -7.18 14.12
CA GLU A 81 6.04 -6.66 15.18
C GLU A 81 6.19 -7.63 16.37
N LYS A 82 5.06 -8.24 16.80
CA LYS A 82 5.08 -9.27 17.84
C LYS A 82 5.84 -10.50 17.39
N PHE A 83 5.65 -10.94 16.14
CA PHE A 83 6.37 -12.08 15.58
C PHE A 83 7.87 -11.82 15.50
N TYR A 84 8.27 -10.62 15.06
CA TYR A 84 9.67 -10.20 15.01
C TYR A 84 10.34 -10.25 16.39
N ASN A 85 9.62 -9.90 17.45
CA ASN A 85 10.14 -9.89 18.83
C ASN A 85 10.16 -11.27 19.50
N LEU A 86 9.63 -12.33 18.87
CA LEU A 86 9.73 -13.69 19.37
C LEU A 86 11.18 -14.17 19.43
N LYS A 87 11.62 -14.67 20.59
CA LYS A 87 12.96 -15.28 20.76
C LYS A 87 13.02 -16.66 20.08
N ASP A 88 12.00 -17.48 20.31
CA ASP A 88 11.94 -18.87 19.87
C ASP A 88 10.97 -19.08 18.69
N HIS A 89 11.01 -18.20 17.68
CA HIS A 89 10.11 -18.28 16.52
C HIS A 89 10.23 -19.63 15.78
N HIS A 90 11.40 -20.26 15.79
CA HIS A 90 11.61 -21.59 15.20
C HIS A 90 10.72 -22.67 15.83
N LYS A 91 10.55 -22.66 17.16
CA LYS A 91 9.70 -23.63 17.86
C LYS A 91 8.22 -23.45 17.51
N VAL A 92 7.81 -22.19 17.34
CA VAL A 92 6.42 -21.85 16.99
C VAL A 92 6.09 -22.32 15.57
N CYS A 93 7.06 -22.33 14.67
CA CYS A 93 6.85 -22.65 13.27
C CYS A 93 7.05 -24.12 12.94
N SER A 94 7.84 -24.84 13.74
CA SER A 94 8.24 -26.23 13.46
C SER A 94 7.03 -27.16 13.30
N ASN A 95 6.93 -27.80 12.13
CA ASN A 95 5.86 -28.72 11.73
C ASN A 95 4.44 -28.12 11.75
N ASN A 96 4.30 -26.80 11.83
CA ASN A 96 3.03 -26.09 11.87
C ASN A 96 2.70 -25.47 10.52
N MET A 97 1.47 -24.97 10.36
CA MET A 97 1.10 -24.16 9.20
C MET A 97 1.38 -22.69 9.47
N LEU A 98 2.09 -22.05 8.57
CA LEU A 98 2.31 -20.60 8.59
C LEU A 98 1.43 -19.92 7.54
N ILE A 99 0.64 -18.94 7.98
CA ILE A 99 -0.15 -18.06 7.13
C ILE A 99 0.37 -16.64 7.32
N VAL A 100 0.74 -15.98 6.22
CA VAL A 100 1.18 -14.58 6.22
C VAL A 100 0.23 -13.77 5.36
N ASP A 101 -0.55 -12.88 5.99
CA ASP A 101 -1.47 -11.99 5.27
C ASP A 101 -0.81 -10.63 4.99
N GLU A 102 -1.11 -10.05 3.85
CA GLU A 102 -0.44 -8.88 3.28
C GLU A 102 1.09 -9.09 3.19
N ALA A 103 1.49 -10.24 2.66
CA ALA A 103 2.89 -10.69 2.60
C ALA A 103 3.82 -9.69 1.88
N HIS A 104 3.29 -8.78 1.05
CA HIS A 104 4.05 -7.69 0.45
C HIS A 104 4.63 -6.69 1.47
N GLU A 105 4.17 -6.71 2.73
CA GLU A 105 4.77 -5.91 3.82
C GLU A 105 6.17 -6.40 4.20
N LEU A 106 6.53 -7.62 3.83
CA LEU A 106 7.83 -8.22 4.09
C LEU A 106 8.87 -7.87 3.00
N ARG A 107 8.77 -6.69 2.45
CA ARG A 107 9.67 -6.20 1.40
C ARG A 107 11.12 -6.33 1.80
N SER A 108 11.94 -6.53 0.79
CA SER A 108 13.38 -6.64 0.95
C SER A 108 14.07 -5.28 1.09
N ASP A 109 13.83 -4.59 2.19
CA ASP A 109 14.73 -3.49 2.59
C ASP A 109 16.13 -3.99 2.97
N ILE A 110 16.35 -5.31 2.96
CA ILE A 110 17.63 -5.94 3.29
C ILE A 110 18.75 -5.43 2.39
N PHE A 111 18.52 -5.40 1.08
CA PHE A 111 19.54 -4.93 0.15
C PHE A 111 19.69 -3.42 0.17
N ALA A 112 18.60 -2.68 0.30
CA ALA A 112 18.65 -1.22 0.44
C ALA A 112 19.36 -0.81 1.75
N ALA A 113 19.08 -1.48 2.86
CA ALA A 113 19.77 -1.25 4.12
C ALA A 113 21.24 -1.65 4.05
N LYS A 114 21.59 -2.75 3.39
CA LYS A 114 22.97 -3.18 3.19
C LYS A 114 23.73 -2.21 2.27
N GLN A 115 23.12 -1.79 1.18
CA GLN A 115 23.74 -0.79 0.26
C GLN A 115 23.90 0.58 0.93
N ARG A 116 22.92 1.03 1.74
CA ARG A 116 23.04 2.28 2.52
C ARG A 116 24.19 2.20 3.52
N LYS A 117 24.34 1.06 4.22
CA LYS A 117 25.45 0.84 5.15
C LYS A 117 26.80 0.74 4.45
N GLU A 118 26.87 0.07 3.31
CA GLU A 118 28.12 0.00 2.54
C GLU A 118 28.53 1.37 2.03
N LYS A 119 27.59 2.17 1.51
CA LYS A 119 27.84 3.56 1.11
C LYS A 119 28.19 4.47 2.30
N GLU A 120 27.55 4.27 3.45
CA GLU A 120 27.84 5.05 4.66
C GLU A 120 29.21 4.69 5.25
N LYS A 121 29.62 3.41 5.19
CA LYS A 121 30.97 2.96 5.52
C LYS A 121 32.02 3.50 4.53
N GLU A 122 31.70 3.53 3.24
CA GLU A 122 32.56 4.11 2.21
C GLU A 122 32.77 5.62 2.45
N ARG A 123 31.69 6.35 2.75
CA ARG A 123 31.75 7.77 3.13
C ARG A 123 32.54 8.03 4.41
N GLN A 124 32.40 7.17 5.41
CA GLN A 124 33.21 7.27 6.63
C GLN A 124 34.68 6.97 6.35
N ARG A 125 34.99 5.99 5.49
CA ARG A 125 36.37 5.70 5.05
C ARG A 125 36.96 6.85 4.24
N GLU A 126 36.20 7.52 3.40
CA GLU A 126 36.63 8.71 2.66
C GLU A 126 36.88 9.95 3.56
N LYS A 127 36.06 10.11 4.64
CA LYS A 127 36.26 11.16 5.64
C LYS A 127 37.45 10.91 6.57
N ILE A 128 37.87 9.68 6.76
CA ILE A 128 38.97 9.26 7.64
C ILE A 128 40.15 8.76 6.79
N ARG A 129 40.58 9.54 5.80
CA ARG A 129 41.84 9.26 5.10
C ARG A 129 43.00 9.43 6.07
N GLY A 130 43.42 8.33 6.70
CA GLY A 130 44.64 8.27 7.49
C GLY A 130 44.67 7.34 8.70
N ILE A 131 43.53 6.77 9.11
CA ILE A 131 43.53 5.85 10.26
C ILE A 131 42.64 4.64 9.92
N GLU A 132 43.24 3.48 9.68
CA GLU A 132 42.55 2.21 9.63
C GLU A 132 42.13 1.81 11.03
N ILE A 133 40.83 1.86 11.31
CA ILE A 133 40.25 1.25 12.49
C ILE A 133 39.49 0.02 12.01
N GLU A 134 40.04 -1.15 12.29
CA GLU A 134 39.34 -2.43 12.17
C GLU A 134 38.17 -2.46 13.15
N TYR A 135 36.94 -2.27 12.64
CA TYR A 135 35.74 -2.58 13.41
C TYR A 135 35.39 -4.04 13.16
N GLN A 136 35.50 -4.88 14.18
CA GLN A 136 34.89 -6.19 14.22
C GLN A 136 33.37 -6.00 14.09
N GLU A 137 32.81 -6.59 13.04
CA GLU A 137 31.36 -6.60 12.81
C GLU A 137 30.65 -7.58 13.72
N GLU A 138 30.28 -7.18 14.89
CA GLU A 138 29.08 -7.75 15.50
C GLU A 138 27.89 -7.02 14.88
N LEU A 139 27.20 -7.69 13.95
CA LEU A 139 25.88 -7.30 13.48
C LEU A 139 24.95 -7.31 14.69
N GLY A 140 24.73 -6.13 15.29
CA GLY A 140 23.83 -5.98 16.41
C GLY A 140 22.42 -6.49 16.07
N PRO A 141 21.65 -6.98 17.05
CA PRO A 141 20.34 -7.61 16.87
C PRO A 141 19.28 -6.73 16.18
N GLU A 142 19.53 -5.44 16.03
CA GLU A 142 18.61 -4.47 15.41
C GLU A 142 18.46 -4.61 13.88
N PHE A 143 19.27 -5.43 13.22
CA PHE A 143 19.32 -5.57 11.76
C PHE A 143 18.70 -6.86 11.20
N TYR A 144 18.10 -7.70 12.04
CA TYR A 144 17.26 -8.78 11.55
C TYR A 144 15.96 -8.18 11.01
N ASN A 145 15.93 -7.98 9.71
CA ASN A 145 14.73 -7.55 8.99
C ASN A 145 13.57 -8.50 9.31
N ARG A 146 12.35 -7.96 9.41
CA ARG A 146 11.11 -8.71 9.66
C ARG A 146 10.96 -9.93 8.74
N ALA A 147 11.40 -9.79 7.48
CA ALA A 147 11.39 -10.86 6.50
C ALA A 147 12.28 -12.05 6.90
N HIS A 148 13.47 -11.85 7.46
CA HIS A 148 14.38 -12.94 7.80
C HIS A 148 13.82 -13.92 8.82
N LYS A 149 13.22 -13.43 9.90
CA LYS A 149 12.60 -14.32 10.90
C LYS A 149 11.45 -15.13 10.30
N ILE A 150 10.69 -14.55 9.38
CA ILE A 150 9.62 -15.26 8.69
C ILE A 150 10.21 -16.26 7.69
N ILE A 151 11.27 -15.90 6.96
CA ILE A 151 11.99 -16.83 6.09
C ILE A 151 12.53 -18.03 6.89
N ASP A 152 13.17 -17.78 8.04
CA ASP A 152 13.65 -18.84 8.91
C ASP A 152 12.51 -19.72 9.44
N CYS A 153 11.38 -19.12 9.78
CA CYS A 153 10.17 -19.83 10.16
C CYS A 153 9.64 -20.72 9.03
N THR A 154 9.63 -20.21 7.79
CA THR A 154 9.14 -20.99 6.65
C THR A 154 9.99 -22.23 6.40
N LYS A 155 11.29 -22.21 6.69
CA LYS A 155 12.16 -23.39 6.52
C LYS A 155 11.72 -24.58 7.36
N GLN A 156 11.05 -24.34 8.48
CA GLN A 156 10.61 -25.37 9.43
C GLN A 156 9.10 -25.66 9.37
N ALA A 157 8.32 -24.78 8.76
CA ALA A 157 6.89 -24.95 8.64
C ALA A 157 6.51 -26.12 7.72
N GLU A 158 5.50 -26.87 8.10
CA GLU A 158 4.95 -27.96 7.27
C GLU A 158 4.20 -27.42 6.05
N ARG A 159 3.44 -26.34 6.25
CA ARG A 159 2.70 -25.66 5.18
C ARG A 159 2.89 -24.14 5.28
N VAL A 160 2.98 -23.48 4.14
CA VAL A 160 3.15 -22.04 4.03
C VAL A 160 2.14 -21.45 3.06
N LEU A 161 1.31 -20.55 3.53
CA LEU A 161 0.40 -19.76 2.71
C LEU A 161 0.74 -18.27 2.82
N LEU A 162 1.25 -17.69 1.75
CA LEU A 162 1.46 -16.24 1.64
C LEU A 162 0.29 -15.64 0.88
N MET A 163 -0.31 -14.60 1.42
CA MET A 163 -1.44 -13.92 0.79
C MET A 163 -1.12 -12.45 0.54
N THR A 164 -1.45 -11.98 -0.65
CA THR A 164 -1.33 -10.57 -1.01
C THR A 164 -2.27 -10.22 -2.16
N ALA A 165 -2.69 -8.97 -2.25
CA ALA A 165 -3.33 -8.44 -3.46
C ALA A 165 -2.29 -7.87 -4.44
N THR A 166 -1.12 -7.48 -3.95
CA THR A 166 -0.10 -6.73 -4.68
C THR A 166 1.30 -7.27 -4.38
N PRO A 167 1.73 -8.36 -5.02
CA PRO A 167 3.05 -8.96 -4.75
C PRO A 167 4.21 -8.09 -5.23
N PHE A 168 3.95 -7.24 -6.23
CA PHE A 168 4.90 -6.29 -6.80
C PHE A 168 4.56 -4.88 -6.32
N VAL A 169 5.40 -4.30 -5.48
CA VAL A 169 5.15 -2.99 -4.89
C VAL A 169 6.10 -1.92 -5.46
N ASN A 170 7.39 -2.16 -5.44
CA ASN A 170 8.40 -1.21 -5.92
C ASN A 170 9.32 -1.81 -6.99
N THR A 171 9.77 -3.02 -6.75
CA THR A 171 10.76 -3.69 -7.59
C THR A 171 10.52 -5.19 -7.64
N THR A 172 11.16 -5.83 -8.57
CA THR A 172 11.21 -7.30 -8.68
C THR A 172 11.80 -7.96 -7.43
N TYR A 173 12.56 -7.23 -6.62
CA TYR A 173 13.09 -7.69 -5.34
C TYR A 173 12.01 -8.02 -4.31
N ASP A 174 10.88 -7.35 -4.37
CA ASP A 174 9.77 -7.59 -3.45
C ASP A 174 9.28 -9.05 -3.52
N VAL A 175 9.41 -9.65 -4.70
CA VAL A 175 8.95 -11.00 -4.97
C VAL A 175 10.00 -12.06 -4.60
N ALA A 176 11.28 -11.72 -4.63
CA ALA A 176 12.35 -12.66 -4.32
C ALA A 176 12.23 -13.25 -2.90
N ASN A 177 11.87 -12.41 -1.92
CA ASN A 177 11.62 -12.87 -0.56
C ASN A 177 10.39 -13.77 -0.46
N LEU A 178 9.31 -13.45 -1.17
CA LEU A 178 8.11 -14.29 -1.19
C LEU A 178 8.40 -15.66 -1.77
N LEU A 179 9.21 -15.73 -2.84
CA LEU A 179 9.66 -16.99 -3.42
C LEU A 179 10.49 -17.81 -2.44
N ALA A 180 11.48 -17.17 -1.80
CA ALA A 180 12.33 -17.82 -0.81
C ALA A 180 11.49 -18.42 0.32
N MET A 181 10.52 -17.67 0.83
CA MET A 181 9.63 -18.15 1.89
C MET A 181 8.85 -19.40 1.48
N VAL A 182 8.23 -19.41 0.30
CA VAL A 182 7.43 -20.56 -0.16
C VAL A 182 8.30 -21.78 -0.40
N LYS A 183 9.52 -21.59 -0.92
CA LYS A 183 10.46 -22.69 -1.23
C LYS A 183 11.32 -23.11 -0.06
N ALA A 184 11.28 -22.41 1.08
CA ALA A 184 12.20 -22.59 2.21
C ALA A 184 13.67 -22.40 1.83
N GLU A 185 13.93 -21.52 0.89
CA GLU A 185 15.27 -21.14 0.43
C GLU A 185 15.70 -19.84 1.10
N ASP A 186 17.00 -19.53 1.02
CA ASP A 186 17.50 -18.20 1.39
C ASP A 186 17.05 -17.14 0.38
N PRO A 187 17.03 -15.85 0.76
CA PRO A 187 16.65 -14.79 -0.16
C PRO A 187 17.47 -14.84 -1.44
N ILE A 188 16.78 -14.86 -2.55
CA ILE A 188 17.39 -14.98 -3.88
C ILE A 188 17.98 -13.61 -4.26
N ASP A 189 19.21 -13.60 -4.79
CA ASP A 189 19.78 -12.38 -5.39
C ASP A 189 18.85 -11.89 -6.51
N PRO A 190 18.33 -10.70 -6.37
CA PRO A 190 17.35 -10.17 -7.32
C PRO A 190 17.90 -9.98 -8.73
N LYS A 191 19.19 -9.85 -8.90
CA LYS A 191 19.82 -9.80 -10.22
C LYS A 191 19.79 -11.16 -10.94
N GLN A 192 19.64 -12.26 -10.19
CA GLN A 192 19.65 -13.62 -10.72
C GLN A 192 18.25 -14.20 -10.99
N TRP A 193 17.20 -13.66 -10.37
CA TRP A 193 15.86 -14.25 -10.51
C TRP A 193 15.19 -13.96 -11.86
N TYR A 194 15.63 -12.95 -12.60
CA TYR A 194 15.18 -12.67 -13.97
C TYR A 194 15.33 -13.85 -14.93
N VAL A 195 16.23 -14.76 -14.63
CA VAL A 195 16.73 -15.72 -15.61
C VAL A 195 15.84 -16.95 -15.74
N SER A 196 14.82 -17.13 -14.86
CA SER A 196 14.02 -18.36 -14.91
C SER A 196 12.58 -18.14 -14.43
N SER A 197 11.64 -18.07 -15.35
CA SER A 197 10.19 -18.15 -15.12
C SER A 197 9.80 -19.42 -14.35
N ARG A 198 10.57 -20.50 -14.48
CA ARG A 198 10.37 -21.76 -13.76
C ARG A 198 10.37 -21.65 -12.25
N ARG A 199 10.95 -20.58 -11.69
CA ARG A 199 10.92 -20.35 -10.23
C ARG A 199 9.55 -20.07 -9.66
N PHE A 200 8.60 -19.59 -10.49
CA PHE A 200 7.22 -19.30 -10.11
C PHE A 200 6.25 -20.44 -10.43
N GLU A 201 6.68 -21.41 -11.24
CA GLU A 201 5.83 -22.53 -11.58
C GLU A 201 5.46 -23.34 -10.33
N ASN A 202 4.17 -23.63 -10.19
CA ASN A 202 3.65 -24.45 -9.11
C ASN A 202 3.77 -23.88 -7.69
N ILE A 203 3.95 -22.56 -7.53
CA ILE A 203 4.01 -21.92 -6.22
C ILE A 203 3.15 -20.66 -6.13
N LEU A 204 2.47 -20.30 -7.22
CA LEU A 204 1.64 -19.10 -7.31
C LEU A 204 0.24 -19.43 -7.81
N HIS A 205 -0.76 -18.87 -7.15
CA HIS A 205 -2.14 -18.83 -7.62
C HIS A 205 -2.59 -17.39 -7.77
N TYR A 206 -2.92 -16.99 -9.01
CA TYR A 206 -3.38 -15.65 -9.33
C TYR A 206 -4.90 -15.65 -9.56
N TYR A 207 -5.64 -14.73 -8.94
CA TYR A 207 -7.06 -14.60 -9.15
C TYR A 207 -7.53 -13.15 -9.17
N ASP A 208 -8.10 -12.74 -10.30
CA ASP A 208 -8.89 -11.52 -10.45
C ASP A 208 -10.38 -11.84 -10.26
N VAL A 209 -11.11 -10.93 -9.64
CA VAL A 209 -12.57 -11.05 -9.57
C VAL A 209 -13.15 -10.89 -10.97
N PRO A 210 -13.88 -11.89 -11.52
CA PRO A 210 -14.46 -11.79 -12.85
C PRO A 210 -15.42 -10.61 -12.98
N LYS A 211 -15.40 -9.91 -14.10
CA LYS A 211 -16.28 -8.77 -14.38
C LYS A 211 -17.77 -9.09 -14.32
N ASN A 212 -18.17 -10.33 -14.58
CA ASN A 212 -19.56 -10.78 -14.45
C ASN A 212 -20.04 -10.93 -12.99
N LYS A 213 -19.14 -11.02 -12.01
CA LYS A 213 -19.44 -10.86 -10.58
C LYS A 213 -19.34 -9.41 -10.13
N ALA A 214 -18.92 -8.53 -11.03
CA ALA A 214 -18.75 -7.11 -10.77
C ALA A 214 -20.06 -6.37 -10.47
N ASN A 215 -21.25 -6.93 -10.81
CA ASN A 215 -22.56 -6.34 -10.48
C ASN A 215 -22.80 -6.10 -8.98
N GLN A 216 -21.90 -6.56 -8.11
CA GLN A 216 -21.95 -6.30 -6.68
C GLN A 216 -20.84 -5.33 -6.20
N TYR A 217 -20.01 -4.85 -7.12
CA TYR A 217 -19.06 -3.76 -6.90
C TYR A 217 -19.58 -2.52 -7.60
N PRO A 218 -19.40 -1.33 -7.00
CA PRO A 218 -19.71 -0.10 -7.72
C PRO A 218 -18.76 0.09 -8.91
N ASP A 219 -19.25 0.73 -9.95
CA ASP A 219 -18.42 1.19 -11.06
C ASP A 219 -17.42 2.25 -10.58
N VAL A 220 -16.16 2.09 -10.92
CA VAL A 220 -15.11 3.03 -10.52
C VAL A 220 -14.65 3.86 -11.72
N HIS A 221 -14.86 5.16 -11.64
CA HIS A 221 -14.43 6.11 -12.67
C HIS A 221 -13.27 6.95 -12.16
N ILE A 222 -12.07 6.69 -12.66
CA ILE A 222 -10.87 7.45 -12.26
C ILE A 222 -10.67 8.61 -13.22
N LYS A 223 -10.62 9.83 -12.68
CA LYS A 223 -10.36 11.08 -13.38
C LYS A 223 -9.07 11.70 -12.85
N GLN A 224 -8.22 12.14 -13.75
CA GLN A 224 -7.01 12.90 -13.41
C GLN A 224 -7.30 14.38 -13.69
N GLU A 225 -7.17 15.19 -12.65
CA GLU A 225 -7.40 16.63 -12.73
C GLU A 225 -6.07 17.36 -12.62
N PHE A 226 -5.76 18.14 -13.64
CA PHE A 226 -4.55 18.94 -13.73
C PHE A 226 -4.88 20.38 -13.39
N ILE A 227 -4.42 20.83 -12.22
CA ILE A 227 -4.75 22.13 -11.64
C ILE A 227 -3.56 23.05 -11.86
N GLU A 228 -3.75 24.03 -12.71
CA GLU A 228 -2.74 25.03 -13.02
C GLU A 228 -2.53 25.96 -11.81
N MET A 229 -1.27 26.20 -11.45
CA MET A 229 -0.92 27.16 -10.42
C MET A 229 -1.16 28.56 -10.97
N ASP A 230 -1.75 29.45 -10.17
CA ASP A 230 -1.72 30.86 -10.50
C ASP A 230 -0.28 31.42 -10.35
N ASP A 231 -0.02 32.60 -10.94
CA ASP A 231 1.31 33.17 -10.99
C ASP A 231 1.88 33.46 -9.59
N THR A 232 1.05 33.85 -8.64
CA THR A 232 1.46 34.13 -7.26
C THR A 232 1.88 32.86 -6.56
N PHE A 233 1.05 31.81 -6.62
CA PHE A 233 1.34 30.52 -6.02
C PHE A 233 2.55 29.85 -6.67
N TYR A 234 2.67 29.97 -8.00
CA TYR A 234 3.83 29.47 -8.74
C TYR A 234 5.13 30.15 -8.29
N SER A 235 5.11 31.47 -8.14
CA SER A 235 6.28 32.22 -7.67
C SER A 235 6.70 31.80 -6.26
N GLN A 236 5.74 31.60 -5.35
CA GLN A 236 6.00 31.10 -3.99
C GLN A 236 6.54 29.65 -4.02
N TYR A 237 5.98 28.80 -4.86
CA TYR A 237 6.44 27.43 -5.03
C TYR A 237 7.89 27.40 -5.51
N ARG A 238 8.23 28.20 -6.51
CA ARG A 238 9.61 28.31 -7.05
C ARG A 238 10.59 28.81 -5.99
N GLN A 239 10.18 29.80 -5.17
CA GLN A 239 11.03 30.28 -4.08
C GLN A 239 11.32 29.16 -3.06
N ILE A 240 10.32 28.37 -2.68
CA ILE A 240 10.52 27.23 -1.78
C ILE A 240 11.47 26.19 -2.40
N GLU A 241 11.36 25.97 -3.69
CA GLU A 241 12.21 25.03 -4.41
C GLU A 241 13.67 25.51 -4.44
N GLU A 242 13.93 26.78 -4.73
CA GLU A 242 15.25 27.40 -4.70
C GLU A 242 15.85 27.41 -3.29
N ASP A 243 15.08 27.74 -2.27
CA ASP A 243 15.51 27.69 -0.86
C ASP A 243 15.93 26.26 -0.45
N LEU A 244 15.16 25.24 -0.88
CA LEU A 244 15.48 23.83 -0.59
C LEU A 244 16.72 23.35 -1.36
N GLU A 245 16.94 23.82 -2.60
CA GLU A 245 18.13 23.52 -3.38
C GLU A 245 19.38 24.14 -2.74
N PHE A 246 19.28 25.37 -2.22
CA PHE A 246 20.37 26.07 -1.54
C PHE A 246 20.77 25.38 -0.24
N ASP A 247 19.81 24.91 0.55
CA ASP A 247 20.05 24.21 1.81
C ASP A 247 20.66 22.80 1.62
N LEU A 248 20.67 22.29 0.37
CA LEU A 248 21.09 20.93 0.04
C LEU A 248 22.24 20.87 -0.99
N PRO A 249 23.32 21.70 -0.92
CA PRO A 249 24.30 21.85 -1.99
C PRO A 249 25.16 20.61 -2.30
N ASN A 250 25.02 19.50 -1.56
CA ASN A 250 25.78 18.26 -1.74
C ASN A 250 24.94 17.00 -1.53
N VAL A 251 23.62 17.07 -1.82
CA VAL A 251 22.75 15.94 -1.55
C VAL A 251 22.73 15.01 -2.75
N GLU A 252 23.48 13.91 -2.63
CA GLU A 252 23.27 12.73 -3.47
C GLU A 252 21.81 12.27 -3.42
N LEU A 253 21.34 11.62 -4.47
CA LEU A 253 19.99 11.06 -4.71
C LEU A 253 19.24 10.45 -3.49
N THR A 254 19.91 10.20 -2.37
CA THR A 254 19.31 9.70 -1.13
C THR A 254 18.43 10.70 -0.37
N ASN A 255 18.56 12.01 -0.64
CA ASN A 255 17.73 13.05 -0.05
C ASN A 255 16.69 13.62 -1.03
N SER A 256 16.65 13.13 -2.27
CA SER A 256 15.64 13.52 -3.26
C SER A 256 14.21 13.28 -2.77
N ASP A 257 14.00 12.22 -1.99
CA ASP A 257 12.69 11.90 -1.41
C ASP A 257 12.24 12.98 -0.44
N ALA A 258 13.12 13.47 0.44
CA ALA A 258 12.81 14.54 1.39
C ALA A 258 12.50 15.87 0.68
N PHE A 259 13.26 16.20 -0.36
CA PHE A 259 13.04 17.37 -1.20
C PHE A 259 11.66 17.31 -1.88
N ILE A 260 11.35 16.22 -2.57
CA ILE A 260 10.05 16.02 -3.21
C ILE A 260 8.90 16.06 -2.19
N ILE A 261 9.08 15.47 -1.00
CA ILE A 261 8.06 15.50 0.06
C ILE A 261 7.75 16.94 0.48
N ARG A 262 8.78 17.77 0.72
CA ARG A 262 8.59 19.18 1.11
C ARG A 262 7.89 19.99 0.02
N LEU A 263 8.28 19.82 -1.23
CA LEU A 263 7.62 20.48 -2.36
C LEU A 263 6.15 20.05 -2.50
N ARG A 264 5.84 18.77 -2.31
CA ARG A 264 4.46 18.29 -2.34
C ARG A 264 3.62 18.81 -1.18
N GLN A 265 4.21 19.00 0.00
CA GLN A 265 3.56 19.68 1.12
C GLN A 265 3.30 21.15 0.81
N ALA A 266 4.21 21.84 0.14
CA ALA A 266 4.03 23.21 -0.30
C ALA A 266 2.84 23.36 -1.27
N LEU A 267 2.60 22.38 -2.14
CA LEU A 267 1.44 22.33 -3.05
C LEU A 267 0.09 22.24 -2.33
N LEU A 268 0.08 21.98 -1.03
CA LEU A 268 -1.13 21.88 -0.19
C LEU A 268 -1.27 23.04 0.80
N ARG A 269 -0.53 24.15 0.62
CA ARG A 269 -0.65 25.32 1.48
C ARG A 269 -1.97 26.06 1.24
N ILE A 270 -2.60 26.49 2.33
CA ILE A 270 -3.75 27.37 2.27
C ILE A 270 -3.27 28.82 2.58
N PRO A 271 -3.97 29.83 2.01
CA PRO A 271 -5.19 29.75 1.19
C PRO A 271 -4.95 29.48 -0.30
N ASP A 272 -3.72 29.47 -0.78
CA ASP A 272 -3.40 29.64 -2.20
C ASP A 272 -3.38 28.33 -3.01
N SER A 273 -3.51 27.17 -2.34
CA SER A 273 -3.47 25.87 -3.04
C SER A 273 -4.68 25.64 -3.94
N GLY A 274 -4.46 25.62 -5.24
CA GLY A 274 -5.50 25.26 -6.22
C GLY A 274 -6.14 23.90 -5.96
N LYS A 275 -5.38 22.90 -5.45
CA LYS A 275 -5.94 21.59 -5.10
C LYS A 275 -6.89 21.65 -3.91
N ILE A 276 -6.55 22.43 -2.90
CA ILE A 276 -7.40 22.64 -1.74
C ILE A 276 -8.70 23.35 -2.18
N ASN A 277 -8.58 24.43 -2.96
CA ASN A 277 -9.73 25.18 -3.48
C ASN A 277 -10.62 24.30 -4.35
N TYR A 278 -10.04 23.55 -5.29
CA TYR A 278 -10.77 22.56 -6.10
C TYR A 278 -11.55 21.56 -5.23
N THR A 279 -10.91 21.05 -4.19
CA THR A 279 -11.53 20.05 -3.30
C THR A 279 -12.73 20.61 -2.56
N ILE A 280 -12.61 21.81 -1.99
CA ILE A 280 -13.70 22.49 -1.28
C ILE A 280 -14.85 22.80 -2.23
N ASP A 281 -14.55 23.33 -3.42
CA ASP A 281 -15.57 23.63 -4.42
C ASP A 281 -16.27 22.37 -4.93
N HIS A 282 -15.53 21.30 -5.15
CA HIS A 282 -16.11 20.01 -5.52
C HIS A 282 -17.07 19.49 -4.44
N ILE A 283 -16.68 19.56 -3.17
CA ILE A 283 -17.52 19.14 -2.03
C ILE A 283 -18.79 19.98 -1.97
N LYS A 284 -18.67 21.32 -1.99
CA LYS A 284 -19.81 22.25 -1.95
C LYS A 284 -20.76 22.03 -3.11
N ASN A 285 -20.24 21.93 -4.33
CA ASN A 285 -21.05 21.72 -5.54
C ASN A 285 -21.73 20.35 -5.53
N THR A 286 -21.08 19.33 -4.98
CA THR A 286 -21.67 17.99 -4.85
C THR A 286 -22.79 17.99 -3.83
N LEU A 287 -22.61 18.57 -2.66
CA LEU A 287 -23.64 18.68 -1.63
C LEU A 287 -24.82 19.55 -2.06
N LYS A 288 -24.59 20.62 -2.83
CA LYS A 288 -25.67 21.42 -3.41
C LYS A 288 -26.57 20.63 -4.35
N ARG A 289 -25.98 19.70 -5.14
CA ARG A 289 -26.71 18.84 -6.08
C ARG A 289 -27.31 17.60 -5.41
N LYS A 290 -26.60 17.02 -4.45
CA LYS A 290 -26.98 15.80 -3.73
C LYS A 290 -26.64 15.98 -2.24
N PRO A 291 -27.59 16.53 -1.43
CA PRO A 291 -27.35 16.83 -0.01
C PRO A 291 -26.87 15.63 0.84
N ASN A 292 -27.29 14.44 0.47
CA ASN A 292 -26.91 13.19 1.17
C ASN A 292 -25.68 12.52 0.57
N ALA A 293 -24.91 13.20 -0.30
CA ALA A 293 -23.68 12.66 -0.86
C ALA A 293 -22.65 12.42 0.23
N ARG A 294 -21.96 11.30 0.14
CA ARG A 294 -20.85 10.93 1.04
C ARG A 294 -19.55 10.94 0.24
N MET A 295 -18.58 11.69 0.71
CA MET A 295 -17.32 11.89 0.00
C MET A 295 -16.14 11.54 0.88
N VAL A 296 -15.05 11.12 0.25
CA VAL A 296 -13.79 10.82 0.92
C VAL A 296 -12.71 11.73 0.38
N VAL A 297 -11.90 12.31 1.25
CA VAL A 297 -10.66 13.01 0.86
C VAL A 297 -9.47 12.28 1.43
N TYR A 298 -8.55 11.90 0.56
CA TYR A 298 -7.33 11.19 0.90
C TYR A 298 -6.10 12.07 0.71
N SER A 299 -5.21 12.07 1.71
CA SER A 299 -3.87 12.63 1.57
C SER A 299 -2.84 11.80 2.34
N ASN A 300 -1.61 11.73 1.83
CA ASN A 300 -0.47 11.19 2.57
C ASN A 300 -0.02 12.15 3.70
N PHE A 301 -0.35 13.44 3.58
CA PHE A 301 0.05 14.49 4.50
C PHE A 301 -1.09 14.83 5.46
N ILE A 302 -0.80 14.76 6.76
CA ILE A 302 -1.81 15.02 7.79
C ILE A 302 -2.01 16.53 7.93
N GLU A 303 -0.95 17.28 8.30
CA GLU A 303 -1.04 18.71 8.59
C GLU A 303 -1.41 19.55 7.35
N SER A 304 -0.60 19.48 6.30
CA SER A 304 -0.80 20.24 5.08
C SER A 304 -1.95 19.74 4.18
N GLY A 305 -2.37 18.49 4.36
CA GLY A 305 -3.44 17.86 3.58
C GLY A 305 -4.77 17.83 4.33
N VAL A 306 -5.00 16.72 5.07
CA VAL A 306 -6.34 16.47 5.64
C VAL A 306 -6.76 17.47 6.70
N ILE A 307 -5.84 18.01 7.53
CA ILE A 307 -6.19 19.02 8.54
C ILE A 307 -6.57 20.34 7.86
N ASN A 308 -5.84 20.77 6.84
CA ASN A 308 -6.18 21.98 6.09
C ASN A 308 -7.58 21.90 5.47
N ILE A 309 -7.94 20.76 4.91
CA ILE A 309 -9.32 20.53 4.42
C ILE A 309 -10.31 20.60 5.59
N GLY A 310 -10.02 19.97 6.72
CA GLY A 310 -10.89 19.99 7.91
C GLY A 310 -11.20 21.39 8.39
N ILE A 311 -10.19 22.26 8.50
CA ILE A 311 -10.35 23.67 8.89
C ILE A 311 -11.32 24.40 7.94
N LEU A 312 -11.23 24.16 6.64
CA LEU A 312 -12.13 24.78 5.68
C LEU A 312 -13.54 24.19 5.73
N LEU A 313 -13.67 22.88 5.98
CA LEU A 313 -15.01 22.27 6.15
C LEU A 313 -15.72 22.83 7.38
N GLU A 314 -15.01 23.05 8.49
CA GLU A 314 -15.56 23.72 9.67
C GLU A 314 -16.04 25.14 9.34
N LYS A 315 -15.23 25.91 8.61
CA LYS A 315 -15.60 27.27 8.17
C LYS A 315 -16.88 27.31 7.34
N TYR A 316 -17.15 26.23 6.57
CA TYR A 316 -18.35 26.13 5.73
C TYR A 316 -19.46 25.28 6.37
N GLU A 317 -19.34 24.93 7.65
CA GLU A 317 -20.33 24.15 8.41
C GLU A 317 -20.67 22.80 7.76
N ILE A 318 -19.68 22.18 7.09
CA ILE A 318 -19.84 20.86 6.47
C ILE A 318 -19.41 19.78 7.46
N SER A 319 -20.31 18.82 7.73
CA SER A 319 -20.04 17.71 8.65
C SER A 319 -18.94 16.80 8.11
N TYR A 320 -17.90 16.53 8.91
CA TYR A 320 -16.82 15.64 8.52
C TYR A 320 -16.30 14.82 9.68
N GLY A 321 -15.60 13.73 9.36
CA GLY A 321 -14.80 12.95 10.28
C GLY A 321 -13.35 12.83 9.79
N LEU A 322 -12.40 12.73 10.73
CA LEU A 322 -10.98 12.58 10.43
C LEU A 322 -10.46 11.24 10.98
N ILE A 323 -9.86 10.43 10.10
CA ILE A 323 -9.18 9.19 10.48
C ILE A 323 -7.70 9.28 10.07
N SER A 324 -6.82 9.39 11.07
CA SER A 324 -5.37 9.41 10.91
C SER A 324 -4.70 8.36 11.80
N GLY A 325 -3.37 8.26 11.75
CA GLY A 325 -2.59 7.34 12.59
C GLY A 325 -2.80 7.55 14.08
N ASN A 326 -3.07 8.77 14.51
CA ASN A 326 -3.22 9.16 15.91
C ASN A 326 -4.62 8.88 16.48
N VAL A 327 -5.61 8.52 15.65
CA VAL A 327 -6.99 8.26 16.11
C VAL A 327 -7.08 6.83 16.66
N PRO A 328 -7.50 6.63 17.94
CA PRO A 328 -7.66 5.31 18.53
C PRO A 328 -8.67 4.44 17.78
N GLU A 329 -8.48 3.13 17.78
CA GLU A 329 -9.31 2.17 17.01
C GLU A 329 -10.81 2.28 17.35
N LYS A 330 -11.15 2.42 18.63
CA LYS A 330 -12.56 2.58 19.05
C LYS A 330 -13.19 3.84 18.44
N GLN A 331 -12.45 4.94 18.42
CA GLN A 331 -12.94 6.20 17.85
C GLN A 331 -13.05 6.12 16.33
N ARG A 332 -12.09 5.46 15.65
CA ARG A 332 -12.19 5.18 14.20
C ARG A 332 -13.49 4.45 13.86
N GLN A 333 -13.83 3.43 14.63
CA GLN A 333 -15.06 2.66 14.38
C GLN A 333 -16.31 3.52 14.55
N ILE A 334 -16.34 4.44 15.51
CA ILE A 334 -17.46 5.39 15.70
C ILE A 334 -17.59 6.27 14.45
N ILE A 335 -16.49 6.90 14.03
CA ILE A 335 -16.47 7.78 12.84
C ILE A 335 -16.93 7.02 11.58
N ILE A 336 -16.45 5.79 11.38
CA ILE A 336 -16.86 4.95 10.24
C ILE A 336 -18.37 4.65 10.29
N ASN A 337 -18.89 4.34 11.47
CA ASN A 337 -20.33 4.06 11.64
C ASN A 337 -21.17 5.32 11.36
N GLU A 338 -20.73 6.48 11.81
CA GLU A 338 -21.41 7.76 11.54
C GLU A 338 -21.38 8.12 10.05
N TYR A 339 -20.24 7.94 9.38
CA TYR A 339 -20.13 8.12 7.94
C TYR A 339 -21.07 7.15 7.19
N ASN A 340 -21.05 5.86 7.54
CA ASN A 340 -21.89 4.84 6.91
C ASN A 340 -23.38 5.05 7.21
N ALA A 341 -23.73 5.72 8.30
CA ALA A 341 -25.09 6.13 8.63
C ALA A 341 -25.51 7.43 7.94
N GLY A 342 -24.63 8.11 7.18
CA GLY A 342 -24.93 9.38 6.50
C GLY A 342 -24.96 10.60 7.43
N LYS A 343 -24.43 10.50 8.65
CA LYS A 343 -24.31 11.64 9.58
C LYS A 343 -23.14 12.56 9.22
N LEU A 344 -22.15 12.03 8.52
CA LEU A 344 -20.98 12.77 8.04
C LEU A 344 -21.00 12.81 6.51
N SER A 345 -20.91 14.01 5.95
CA SER A 345 -20.86 14.23 4.50
C SER A 345 -19.48 13.95 3.92
N VAL A 346 -18.42 14.19 4.71
CA VAL A 346 -17.04 14.04 4.28
C VAL A 346 -16.25 13.19 5.28
N LEU A 347 -15.45 12.28 4.78
CA LEU A 347 -14.47 11.54 5.57
C LEU A 347 -13.06 11.88 5.07
N LEU A 348 -12.26 12.46 5.96
CA LEU A 348 -10.84 12.75 5.74
C LEU A 348 -10.01 11.57 6.18
N ILE A 349 -9.21 11.00 5.29
CA ILE A 349 -8.39 9.83 5.60
C ILE A 349 -6.93 10.04 5.22
N SER A 350 -6.04 9.59 6.10
CA SER A 350 -4.60 9.51 5.79
C SER A 350 -4.17 8.08 5.46
N LYS A 351 -2.90 7.92 5.04
CA LYS A 351 -2.30 6.62 4.74
C LYS A 351 -2.51 5.58 5.86
N ALA A 352 -2.46 5.99 7.12
CA ALA A 352 -2.65 5.09 8.26
C ALA A 352 -4.08 4.52 8.36
N ALA A 353 -5.06 5.23 7.78
CA ALA A 353 -6.46 4.83 7.79
C ALA A 353 -6.84 3.84 6.68
N GLN A 354 -5.93 3.54 5.75
CA GLN A 354 -6.23 2.64 4.61
C GLN A 354 -6.54 1.19 5.03
N ARG A 355 -6.21 0.79 6.25
CA ARG A 355 -6.39 -0.58 6.72
C ARG A 355 -7.59 -0.71 7.65
N GLY A 356 -8.39 -1.75 7.41
CA GLY A 356 -9.48 -2.13 8.32
C GLY A 356 -10.76 -1.29 8.23
N ILE A 357 -10.86 -0.30 7.33
CA ILE A 357 -12.08 0.48 7.12
C ILE A 357 -12.95 -0.10 5.99
N ASP A 358 -14.26 0.01 6.14
CA ASP A 358 -15.26 -0.41 5.17
C ASP A 358 -16.28 0.72 5.00
N LEU A 359 -16.19 1.44 3.88
CA LEU A 359 -17.00 2.62 3.60
C LEU A 359 -18.12 2.28 2.62
N LYS A 360 -19.32 2.77 2.92
CA LYS A 360 -20.53 2.46 2.15
C LYS A 360 -21.06 3.69 1.45
N GLU A 361 -21.57 3.46 0.23
CA GLU A 361 -22.30 4.47 -0.55
C GLU A 361 -21.51 5.77 -0.77
N THR A 362 -20.18 5.65 -0.91
CA THR A 362 -19.31 6.79 -1.21
C THR A 362 -19.55 7.27 -2.64
N THR A 363 -19.99 8.51 -2.81
CA THR A 363 -20.28 9.09 -4.12
C THR A 363 -19.00 9.45 -4.88
N SER A 364 -18.02 10.03 -4.18
CA SER A 364 -16.73 10.39 -4.77
C SER A 364 -15.58 10.33 -3.77
N MET A 365 -14.38 10.13 -4.29
CA MET A 365 -13.14 10.21 -3.52
C MET A 365 -12.20 11.19 -4.22
N ILE A 366 -11.62 12.10 -3.44
CA ILE A 366 -10.61 13.04 -3.93
C ILE A 366 -9.27 12.65 -3.33
N VAL A 367 -8.28 12.46 -4.19
CA VAL A 367 -6.89 12.16 -3.84
C VAL A 367 -6.08 13.42 -4.03
N LEU A 368 -5.75 14.10 -2.92
CA LEU A 368 -4.99 15.36 -2.93
C LEU A 368 -3.56 15.18 -3.42
N ASP A 369 -2.99 14.03 -3.08
CA ASP A 369 -1.62 13.69 -3.44
C ASP A 369 -1.47 12.16 -3.58
N VAL A 370 -0.85 11.72 -4.67
CA VAL A 370 -0.67 10.30 -4.94
C VAL A 370 0.39 9.70 -4.01
N PRO A 371 0.18 8.48 -3.49
CA PRO A 371 1.22 7.80 -2.72
C PRO A 371 2.39 7.36 -3.62
N TRP A 372 3.58 7.20 -3.04
CA TRP A 372 4.77 6.66 -3.73
C TRP A 372 4.57 5.26 -4.34
N ASN A 373 3.59 4.55 -3.83
CA ASN A 373 3.28 3.21 -4.24
C ASN A 373 1.86 3.13 -4.82
N PRO A 374 1.70 2.74 -6.10
CA PRO A 374 0.39 2.55 -6.73
C PRO A 374 -0.54 1.63 -5.94
N ALA A 375 0.00 0.56 -5.34
CA ALA A 375 -0.79 -0.37 -4.55
C ALA A 375 -1.47 0.29 -3.32
N SER A 376 -0.84 1.32 -2.74
CA SER A 376 -1.47 2.09 -1.65
C SER A 376 -2.69 2.87 -2.13
N LEU A 377 -2.64 3.41 -3.34
CA LEU A 377 -3.79 4.08 -3.96
C LEU A 377 -4.91 3.08 -4.27
N GLU A 378 -4.57 1.94 -4.86
CA GLU A 378 -5.52 0.86 -5.12
C GLU A 378 -6.20 0.35 -3.85
N GLN A 379 -5.44 0.22 -2.76
CA GLN A 379 -5.99 -0.15 -1.45
C GLN A 379 -6.95 0.93 -0.92
N ALA A 380 -6.62 2.23 -1.06
CA ALA A 380 -7.50 3.31 -0.64
C ALA A 380 -8.79 3.33 -1.46
N ILE A 381 -8.71 3.18 -2.78
CA ILE A 381 -9.87 3.05 -3.68
C ILE A 381 -10.70 1.81 -3.31
N GLY A 382 -10.05 0.68 -3.02
CA GLY A 382 -10.73 -0.54 -2.57
C GLY A 382 -11.47 -0.43 -1.22
N ARG A 383 -11.34 0.69 -0.48
CA ARG A 383 -12.14 0.96 0.73
C ARG A 383 -13.46 1.66 0.41
N VAL A 384 -13.50 2.45 -0.63
CA VAL A 384 -14.71 3.16 -1.09
C VAL A 384 -15.47 2.37 -2.14
N ALA A 385 -14.80 1.51 -2.91
CA ALA A 385 -15.37 0.66 -3.96
C ALA A 385 -15.24 -0.83 -3.60
N ARG A 386 -15.96 -1.27 -2.59
CA ARG A 386 -15.90 -2.62 -2.07
C ARG A 386 -17.10 -3.46 -2.50
N TYR A 387 -16.95 -4.79 -2.41
CA TYR A 387 -18.05 -5.73 -2.59
C TYR A 387 -19.26 -5.33 -1.75
N GLN A 388 -20.41 -5.19 -2.39
CA GLN A 388 -21.69 -4.78 -1.79
C GLN A 388 -21.68 -3.42 -1.06
N SER A 389 -20.69 -2.56 -1.29
CA SER A 389 -20.66 -1.25 -0.63
C SER A 389 -21.77 -0.31 -1.09
N HIS A 390 -22.37 -0.52 -2.27
CA HIS A 390 -23.39 0.35 -2.88
C HIS A 390 -24.73 -0.37 -3.13
N ASN A 391 -24.92 -1.57 -2.64
CA ASN A 391 -26.12 -2.38 -2.92
C ASN A 391 -27.47 -1.75 -2.52
N ARG A 392 -27.43 -0.78 -1.61
CA ARG A 392 -28.64 -0.07 -1.16
C ARG A 392 -29.03 1.06 -2.11
N LEU A 393 -28.14 1.44 -3.00
CA LEU A 393 -28.37 2.50 -3.97
C LEU A 393 -29.01 1.94 -5.24
N PRO A 394 -29.83 2.75 -5.95
CA PRO A 394 -30.27 2.42 -7.29
C PRO A 394 -29.09 2.09 -8.20
N GLU A 395 -29.27 1.19 -9.17
CA GLU A 395 -28.20 0.69 -10.05
C GLU A 395 -27.40 1.83 -10.72
N LYS A 396 -28.11 2.88 -11.18
CA LYS A 396 -27.48 4.07 -11.79
C LYS A 396 -26.56 4.87 -10.83
N GLU A 397 -26.72 4.67 -9.53
CA GLU A 397 -25.94 5.34 -8.49
C GLU A 397 -24.88 4.42 -7.87
N GLN A 398 -24.79 3.16 -8.29
CA GLN A 398 -23.77 2.21 -7.84
C GLN A 398 -22.42 2.47 -8.50
N LYS A 399 -21.92 3.69 -8.33
CA LYS A 399 -20.64 4.15 -8.90
C LYS A 399 -19.90 5.06 -7.94
N VAL A 400 -18.59 5.10 -8.09
CA VAL A 400 -17.69 5.99 -7.35
C VAL A 400 -16.81 6.75 -8.32
N ASP A 401 -16.86 8.07 -8.29
CA ASP A 401 -15.95 8.93 -9.04
C ASP A 401 -14.69 9.20 -8.21
N ILE A 402 -13.51 8.86 -8.74
CA ILE A 402 -12.21 9.08 -8.10
C ILE A 402 -11.50 10.22 -8.81
N TYR A 403 -11.22 11.30 -8.10
CA TYR A 403 -10.51 12.48 -8.63
C TYR A 403 -9.08 12.48 -8.09
N ILE A 404 -8.08 12.35 -8.96
CA ILE A 404 -6.67 12.42 -8.59
C ILE A 404 -6.15 13.78 -9.04
N LEU A 405 -5.69 14.58 -8.08
CA LEU A 405 -5.31 15.97 -8.32
C LEU A 405 -3.79 16.11 -8.52
N TYR A 406 -3.40 16.79 -9.56
CA TYR A 406 -2.03 17.15 -9.88
C TYR A 406 -1.90 18.66 -10.07
N SER A 407 -1.01 19.31 -9.33
CA SER A 407 -0.65 20.69 -9.61
C SER A 407 0.32 20.75 -10.78
N ILE A 408 0.05 21.64 -11.73
CA ILE A 408 0.92 21.89 -12.89
C ILE A 408 1.35 23.35 -12.93
N PHE A 409 2.48 23.60 -13.58
CA PHE A 409 2.98 24.96 -13.76
C PHE A 409 2.10 25.75 -14.74
N PRO A 410 2.08 27.11 -14.65
CA PRO A 410 1.34 27.95 -15.58
C PRO A 410 1.75 27.74 -17.03
N GLY A 411 0.77 27.72 -17.94
CA GLY A 411 0.97 27.57 -19.37
C GLY A 411 0.90 26.14 -19.88
N THR A 412 -0.15 25.83 -20.63
CA THR A 412 -0.51 24.48 -21.13
C THR A 412 0.52 23.80 -22.03
N SER A 413 1.53 24.52 -22.50
CA SER A 413 2.63 23.95 -23.32
C SER A 413 3.53 22.97 -22.55
N HIS A 414 3.47 23.00 -21.21
CA HIS A 414 4.31 22.19 -20.35
C HIS A 414 3.95 20.70 -20.35
N ILE A 415 2.67 20.34 -20.42
CA ILE A 415 2.24 18.94 -20.42
C ILE A 415 2.85 18.17 -21.61
N LYS A 416 2.88 18.79 -22.79
CA LYS A 416 3.48 18.17 -24.00
C LYS A 416 5.00 18.05 -23.92
N ARG A 417 5.70 18.97 -23.26
CA ARG A 417 7.14 18.90 -23.03
C ARG A 417 7.53 17.78 -22.06
N TYR A 418 6.76 17.58 -21.01
CA TYR A 418 7.03 16.58 -19.99
C TYR A 418 6.93 15.14 -20.51
N VAL A 419 5.97 14.83 -21.34
CA VAL A 419 5.85 13.51 -22.00
C VAL A 419 7.07 13.22 -22.89
N ARG A 420 7.70 14.25 -23.46
CA ARG A 420 8.87 14.09 -24.33
C ARG A 420 10.20 13.91 -23.58
N LEU A 421 10.30 14.46 -22.35
CA LEU A 421 11.51 14.35 -21.52
C LEU A 421 11.58 13.01 -20.77
N SER A 422 10.46 12.35 -20.48
CA SER A 422 10.42 11.03 -19.85
C SER A 422 11.07 9.93 -20.71
N SER A 423 11.37 10.18 -21.98
CA SER A 423 12.02 9.24 -22.90
C SER A 423 13.54 9.45 -23.02
N ARG A 424 14.15 10.39 -22.32
CA ARG A 424 15.60 10.61 -22.30
C ARG A 424 16.18 10.26 -20.93
N GLU A 425 17.10 9.33 -20.91
CA GLU A 425 18.05 9.11 -19.84
C GLU A 425 18.93 10.39 -19.69
N GLY A 426 18.49 11.32 -18.87
CA GLY A 426 19.21 12.57 -18.60
C GLY A 426 18.78 13.15 -17.26
N SER A 427 19.69 13.78 -16.57
CA SER A 427 19.60 14.31 -15.21
C SER A 427 18.26 14.99 -14.89
N TRP A 428 17.71 14.66 -13.76
CA TRP A 428 16.44 15.16 -13.19
C TRP A 428 16.46 16.68 -12.89
N TRP A 429 17.54 17.39 -13.17
CA TRP A 429 17.86 18.75 -12.73
C TRP A 429 18.08 19.74 -13.87
N GLU A 430 17.42 19.55 -15.02
CA GLU A 430 17.43 20.60 -16.04
C GLU A 430 16.50 21.76 -15.65
N PRO A 431 16.80 23.02 -16.03
CA PRO A 431 16.08 24.22 -15.57
C PRO A 431 14.61 24.32 -15.96
N GLN A 432 13.99 23.25 -16.41
CA GLN A 432 12.58 23.14 -16.80
C GLN A 432 11.94 21.84 -16.28
N HIS A 433 12.29 21.40 -15.06
CA HIS A 433 11.67 20.23 -14.48
C HIS A 433 10.19 20.49 -14.14
N PRO A 434 9.36 19.44 -14.12
CA PRO A 434 7.94 19.55 -13.80
C PRO A 434 7.71 19.79 -12.30
N SER A 435 6.47 20.16 -11.93
CA SER A 435 6.07 20.20 -10.53
C SER A 435 6.31 18.86 -9.83
N ALA A 436 6.47 18.89 -8.51
CA ALA A 436 6.66 17.67 -7.72
C ALA A 436 5.52 16.66 -7.90
N ASP A 437 4.28 17.12 -8.14
CA ASP A 437 3.16 16.22 -8.45
C ASP A 437 3.34 15.52 -9.80
N MET A 438 3.83 16.23 -10.81
CA MET A 438 4.08 15.64 -12.13
C MET A 438 5.27 14.68 -12.13
N MET A 439 6.33 14.97 -11.35
CA MET A 439 7.42 14.02 -11.10
C MET A 439 6.88 12.72 -10.48
N MET A 440 6.02 12.85 -9.46
CA MET A 440 5.38 11.70 -8.83
C MET A 440 4.49 10.93 -9.79
N LYS A 441 3.73 11.64 -10.65
CA LYS A 441 2.89 10.99 -11.66
C LYS A 441 3.73 10.10 -12.58
N TRP A 442 4.82 10.58 -13.13
CA TRP A 442 5.68 9.79 -14.01
C TRP A 442 6.30 8.58 -13.32
N TYR A 443 6.78 8.80 -12.09
CA TYR A 443 7.31 7.71 -11.28
C TYR A 443 6.27 6.61 -11.05
N ILE A 444 5.03 6.98 -10.77
CA ILE A 444 3.93 6.05 -10.57
C ILE A 444 3.53 5.38 -11.88
N ASP A 445 3.40 6.13 -12.98
CA ASP A 445 3.03 5.58 -14.28
C ASP A 445 4.04 4.51 -14.73
N SER A 446 5.34 4.74 -14.53
CA SER A 446 6.37 3.75 -14.82
C SER A 446 6.26 2.48 -13.96
N LYS A 447 5.94 2.63 -12.67
CA LYS A 447 5.68 1.49 -11.77
C LYS A 447 4.44 0.71 -12.17
N VAL A 448 3.36 1.41 -12.53
CA VAL A 448 2.11 0.77 -12.99
C VAL A 448 2.35 -0.03 -14.26
N GLU A 449 3.13 0.49 -15.21
CA GLU A 449 3.48 -0.25 -16.42
C GLU A 449 4.27 -1.52 -16.11
N ASN A 450 5.28 -1.43 -15.24
CA ASN A 450 6.06 -2.58 -14.80
C ASN A 450 5.19 -3.61 -14.04
N SER A 451 4.28 -3.14 -13.19
CA SER A 451 3.34 -3.99 -12.47
C SER A 451 2.40 -4.73 -13.42
N LYS A 452 1.91 -4.08 -14.49
CA LYS A 452 1.09 -4.72 -15.51
C LYS A 452 1.83 -5.83 -16.23
N LYS A 453 3.09 -5.60 -16.66
CA LYS A 453 3.94 -6.62 -17.28
C LYS A 453 4.13 -7.81 -16.35
N PHE A 454 4.38 -7.55 -15.07
CA PHE A 454 4.53 -8.60 -14.07
C PHE A 454 3.22 -9.36 -13.81
N THR A 455 2.07 -8.68 -13.82
CA THR A 455 0.75 -9.31 -13.69
C THR A 455 0.46 -10.28 -14.84
N VAL A 456 0.78 -9.91 -16.08
CA VAL A 456 0.66 -10.81 -17.23
C VAL A 456 1.52 -12.06 -17.04
N PHE A 457 2.75 -11.88 -16.57
CA PHE A 457 3.64 -12.98 -16.23
C PHE A 457 3.07 -13.89 -15.14
N MET A 458 2.59 -13.32 -14.01
CA MET A 458 2.00 -14.12 -12.93
C MET A 458 0.80 -14.96 -13.40
N LYS A 459 -0.03 -14.41 -14.30
CA LYS A 459 -1.15 -15.15 -14.88
C LYS A 459 -0.68 -16.34 -15.71
N SER A 460 0.45 -16.23 -16.38
CA SER A 460 0.98 -17.30 -17.23
C SER A 460 1.60 -18.46 -16.44
N VAL A 461 2.01 -18.24 -15.19
CA VAL A 461 2.63 -19.25 -14.31
C VAL A 461 1.73 -19.71 -13.16
N SER A 462 0.49 -19.21 -13.09
CA SER A 462 -0.49 -19.56 -12.07
C SER A 462 -0.97 -20.99 -12.21
N ILE A 463 -1.09 -21.69 -11.06
CA ILE A 463 -1.71 -23.02 -10.97
C ILE A 463 -3.21 -22.96 -11.25
#